data_cecb526f4aa472773e174910ecddf2ec
#
_entry.id   cecb526f4aa472773e174910ecddf2ec
#
_cell.length_a   1.000
_cell.length_b   1.000
_cell.length_c   1.000
_cell.angle_alpha   90.00
_cell.angle_beta   90.00
_cell.angle_gamma   90.00
#
_symmetry.space_group_name_H-M   'P 1'
#
loop_
_entity.id
_entity.type
_entity.pdbx_description
1 polymer ?
#
loop_
_entity_poly.entity_id
_entity_poly.type
_entity_poly.pdbx_seq_one_letter_code
_entity_poly.pdbx_strand_id
1 'polypeptide(L)'
;MRKKVTERKDEQEPKGGEPRRMRVDAQRKMVSLLQAALEVFAQSGVDAPVREIAERAGVGLGTVYRHFPQRSDLIVAVFQSRVDACADAASVLAIKYEPGEALARWMQRFVDFIATKRGLAAALHSGDPAYSALPGYFNKRLLPALKTLLDTAVSAGVVRPGIEAEDLLRAVATLCHGPHGAEPVYARRMVALLVDGLRYGATTPIDPPKNRHR
;
A
#
# COMPACT_ATOMS: atom_id res chain seq x y z
N MET A 1 19.42 72.91 22.82
CA MET A 1 18.92 72.04 21.77
C MET A 1 19.42 70.61 22.01
N ARG A 2 18.63 69.71 22.55
CA ARG A 2 18.98 68.29 22.74
C ARG A 2 18.06 67.47 21.84
N LYS A 3 18.67 66.74 20.87
CA LYS A 3 17.97 65.82 19.97
C LYS A 3 17.63 64.51 20.73
N LYS A 4 16.36 64.15 20.76
CA LYS A 4 15.83 62.89 21.25
C LYS A 4 16.12 61.79 20.19
N VAL A 5 16.87 60.76 20.59
CA VAL A 5 17.10 59.55 19.81
C VAL A 5 15.91 58.62 20.07
N THR A 6 15.21 58.27 19.03
CA THR A 6 14.08 57.34 19.06
C THR A 6 14.63 55.93 18.93
N GLU A 7 14.47 55.10 19.95
CA GLU A 7 14.74 53.65 19.94
C GLU A 7 13.79 52.97 18.96
N ARG A 8 14.36 52.22 18.04
CA ARG A 8 13.62 51.32 17.17
C ARG A 8 13.29 50.03 17.94
N LYS A 9 12.01 49.73 18.04
CA LYS A 9 11.47 48.52 18.56
C LYS A 9 11.83 47.37 17.62
N ASP A 10 12.50 46.34 18.14
CA ASP A 10 12.74 45.05 17.45
C ASP A 10 11.43 44.41 17.05
N GLU A 11 11.25 44.25 15.75
CA GLU A 11 10.17 43.43 15.17
C GLU A 11 10.55 41.95 15.38
N GLN A 12 9.83 41.29 16.27
CA GLN A 12 9.90 39.85 16.43
C GLN A 12 9.29 39.18 15.20
N GLU A 13 10.13 38.44 14.46
CA GLU A 13 9.70 37.54 13.40
C GLU A 13 8.70 36.50 13.96
N PRO A 14 7.63 36.14 13.19
CA PRO A 14 6.66 35.15 13.63
C PRO A 14 7.27 33.75 13.59
N LYS A 15 7.29 33.07 14.73
CA LYS A 15 7.67 31.65 14.90
C LYS A 15 6.69 30.72 14.18
N GLY A 16 6.79 30.63 12.84
CA GLY A 16 5.94 29.80 11.98
C GLY A 16 6.34 28.32 11.88
N GLY A 17 7.29 27.82 12.68
CA GLY A 17 7.88 26.49 12.51
C GLY A 17 7.34 25.37 13.40
N GLU A 18 6.73 25.67 14.55
CA GLU A 18 6.34 24.65 15.54
C GLU A 18 5.15 23.76 15.16
N PRO A 19 4.03 24.29 14.62
CA PRO A 19 2.87 23.43 14.30
C PRO A 19 3.16 22.44 13.15
N ARG A 20 4.01 22.81 12.20
CA ARG A 20 4.40 21.94 11.07
C ARG A 20 5.32 20.81 11.51
N ARG A 21 6.28 21.08 12.39
CA ARG A 21 7.18 20.07 12.96
C ARG A 21 6.41 19.04 13.79
N MET A 22 5.51 19.47 14.66
CA MET A 22 4.68 18.58 15.46
C MET A 22 3.81 17.64 14.60
N ARG A 23 3.23 18.13 13.49
CA ARG A 23 2.45 17.31 12.56
C ARG A 23 3.31 16.27 11.85
N VAL A 24 4.50 16.63 11.41
CA VAL A 24 5.44 15.71 10.75
C VAL A 24 5.90 14.63 11.72
N ASP A 25 6.20 14.98 12.96
CA ASP A 25 6.63 14.03 14.00
C ASP A 25 5.48 13.07 14.39
N ALA A 26 4.25 13.59 14.49
CA ALA A 26 3.06 12.76 14.72
C ALA A 26 2.83 11.76 13.57
N GLN A 27 2.98 12.22 12.34
CA GLN A 27 2.83 11.37 11.15
C GLN A 27 3.92 10.29 11.08
N ARG A 28 5.18 10.63 11.39
CA ARG A 28 6.28 9.64 11.47
C ARG A 28 6.01 8.59 12.54
N LYS A 29 5.56 9.00 13.72
CA LYS A 29 5.19 8.08 14.80
C LYS A 29 4.05 7.15 14.41
N MET A 30 3.05 7.65 13.68
CA MET A 30 1.95 6.83 13.16
C MET A 30 2.45 5.79 12.15
N VAL A 31 3.30 6.17 11.20
CA VAL A 31 3.92 5.24 10.24
C VAL A 31 4.73 4.17 10.96
N SER A 32 5.55 4.57 11.95
CA SER A 32 6.33 3.64 12.77
C SER A 32 5.44 2.67 13.54
N LEU A 33 4.34 3.14 14.11
CA LEU A 33 3.37 2.32 14.83
C LEU A 33 2.70 1.28 13.92
N LEU A 34 2.23 1.68 12.73
CA LEU A 34 1.60 0.77 11.78
C LEU A 34 2.61 -0.26 11.25
N GLN A 35 3.87 0.12 11.06
CA GLN A 35 4.94 -0.79 10.65
C GLN A 35 5.24 -1.81 11.76
N ALA A 36 5.37 -1.38 13.01
CA ALA A 36 5.57 -2.27 14.16
C ALA A 36 4.39 -3.24 14.33
N ALA A 37 3.15 -2.76 14.16
CA ALA A 37 1.96 -3.60 14.20
C ALA A 37 1.97 -4.67 13.11
N LEU A 38 2.34 -4.30 11.87
CA LEU A 38 2.48 -5.25 10.77
C LEU A 38 3.48 -6.37 11.09
N GLU A 39 4.66 -6.01 11.63
CA GLU A 39 5.70 -6.97 11.98
C GLU A 39 5.26 -7.92 13.09
N VAL A 40 4.62 -7.39 14.14
CA VAL A 40 4.06 -8.20 15.23
C VAL A 40 2.97 -9.13 14.71
N PHE A 41 2.05 -8.66 13.90
CA PHE A 41 1.00 -9.49 13.31
C PHE A 41 1.54 -10.57 12.38
N ALA A 42 2.64 -10.30 11.67
CA ALA A 42 3.30 -11.30 10.83
C ALA A 42 3.97 -12.41 11.64
N GLN A 43 4.49 -12.11 12.83
CA GLN A 43 5.20 -13.05 13.70
C GLN A 43 4.28 -13.80 14.66
N SER A 44 3.36 -13.09 15.30
CA SER A 44 2.55 -13.57 16.43
C SER A 44 1.04 -13.63 16.12
N GLY A 45 0.64 -13.26 14.89
CA GLY A 45 -0.78 -13.20 14.50
C GLY A 45 -1.50 -11.95 15.02
N VAL A 46 -2.77 -11.82 14.60
CA VAL A 46 -3.60 -10.64 14.92
C VAL A 46 -3.98 -10.55 16.40
N ASP A 47 -3.85 -11.62 17.15
CA ASP A 47 -4.17 -11.67 18.59
C ASP A 47 -3.01 -11.27 19.50
N ALA A 48 -1.84 -10.94 18.90
CA ALA A 48 -0.67 -10.47 19.64
C ALA A 48 -1.02 -9.29 20.58
N PRO A 49 -0.40 -9.21 21.77
CA PRO A 49 -0.68 -8.13 22.71
C PRO A 49 -0.35 -6.75 22.13
N VAL A 50 -1.27 -5.79 22.25
CA VAL A 50 -1.05 -4.40 21.80
C VAL A 50 0.17 -3.75 22.48
N ARG A 51 0.50 -4.22 23.69
CA ARG A 51 1.71 -3.79 24.42
C ARG A 51 2.98 -4.08 23.62
N GLU A 52 3.09 -5.27 23.00
CA GLU A 52 4.25 -5.63 22.18
C GLU A 52 4.40 -4.69 20.99
N ILE A 53 3.28 -4.30 20.37
CA ILE A 53 3.26 -3.31 19.28
C ILE A 53 3.73 -1.94 19.76
N ALA A 54 3.23 -1.49 20.90
CA ALA A 54 3.60 -0.21 21.49
C ALA A 54 5.11 -0.13 21.83
N GLU A 55 5.63 -1.18 22.46
CA GLU A 55 7.05 -1.32 22.80
C GLU A 55 7.94 -1.30 21.55
N ARG A 56 7.59 -2.08 20.51
CA ARG A 56 8.32 -2.13 19.24
C ARG A 56 8.30 -0.81 18.50
N ALA A 57 7.18 -0.07 18.57
CA ALA A 57 7.04 1.24 17.95
C ALA A 57 7.69 2.39 18.74
N GLY A 58 8.12 2.14 19.98
CA GLY A 58 8.64 3.16 20.88
C GLY A 58 7.59 4.20 21.30
N VAL A 59 6.31 3.78 21.44
CA VAL A 59 5.21 4.65 21.87
C VAL A 59 4.54 4.13 23.13
N GLY A 60 3.92 5.03 23.90
CA GLY A 60 3.13 4.62 25.07
C GLY A 60 1.87 3.86 24.66
N LEU A 61 1.49 2.84 25.46
CA LEU A 61 0.27 2.06 25.25
C LEU A 61 -1.00 2.94 25.19
N GLY A 62 -1.07 3.98 26.02
CA GLY A 62 -2.17 4.95 26.00
C GLY A 62 -2.25 5.76 24.68
N THR A 63 -1.11 5.93 24.00
CA THR A 63 -1.07 6.57 22.68
C THR A 63 -1.71 5.66 21.63
N VAL A 64 -1.42 4.34 21.69
CA VAL A 64 -2.02 3.37 20.75
C VAL A 64 -3.54 3.35 20.92
N TYR A 65 -4.07 3.21 22.15
CA TYR A 65 -5.51 3.18 22.40
C TYR A 65 -6.25 4.50 22.12
N ARG A 66 -5.53 5.62 22.16
CA ARG A 66 -6.11 6.93 21.75
C ARG A 66 -6.36 6.97 20.24
N HIS A 67 -5.49 6.37 19.44
CA HIS A 67 -5.62 6.34 17.98
C HIS A 67 -6.49 5.16 17.51
N PHE A 68 -6.39 4.04 18.19
CA PHE A 68 -7.05 2.78 17.86
C PHE A 68 -7.73 2.21 19.10
N PRO A 69 -8.95 2.70 19.42
CA PRO A 69 -9.71 2.25 20.60
C PRO A 69 -9.99 0.76 20.60
N GLN A 70 -10.18 0.17 19.42
CA GLN A 70 -10.39 -1.25 19.24
C GLN A 70 -9.23 -1.88 18.45
N ARG A 71 -9.02 -3.19 18.64
CA ARG A 71 -8.04 -3.95 17.89
C ARG A 71 -8.35 -3.95 16.39
N SER A 72 -9.63 -4.04 16.03
CA SER A 72 -10.08 -3.97 14.63
C SER A 72 -9.67 -2.65 13.96
N ASP A 73 -9.71 -1.53 14.68
CA ASP A 73 -9.28 -0.23 14.13
C ASP A 73 -7.80 -0.26 13.70
N LEU A 74 -6.96 -0.86 14.56
CA LEU A 74 -5.53 -1.01 14.26
C LEU A 74 -5.29 -1.94 13.07
N ILE A 75 -6.01 -3.07 13.00
CA ILE A 75 -5.91 -4.03 11.88
C ILE A 75 -6.34 -3.36 10.57
N VAL A 76 -7.47 -2.64 10.58
CA VAL A 76 -7.96 -1.86 9.43
C VAL A 76 -6.92 -0.84 8.98
N ALA A 77 -6.35 -0.07 9.90
CA ALA A 77 -5.35 0.95 9.58
C ALA A 77 -4.06 0.34 9.02
N VAL A 78 -3.58 -0.79 9.57
CA VAL A 78 -2.43 -1.53 9.04
C VAL A 78 -2.70 -2.01 7.61
N PHE A 79 -3.87 -2.60 7.36
CA PHE A 79 -4.25 -3.06 6.02
C PHE A 79 -4.31 -1.90 5.03
N GLN A 80 -5.01 -0.81 5.37
CA GLN A 80 -5.13 0.37 4.52
C GLN A 80 -3.77 1.01 4.22
N SER A 81 -2.91 1.15 5.20
CA SER A 81 -1.55 1.67 5.02
C SER A 81 -0.73 0.83 4.04
N ARG A 82 -0.89 -0.50 4.05
CA ARG A 82 -0.20 -1.40 3.10
C ARG A 82 -0.77 -1.31 1.70
N VAL A 83 -2.09 -1.20 1.56
CA VAL A 83 -2.77 -0.94 0.28
C VAL A 83 -2.29 0.38 -0.32
N ASP A 84 -2.28 1.46 0.49
CA ASP A 84 -1.84 2.78 0.04
C ASP A 84 -0.38 2.77 -0.40
N ALA A 85 0.51 2.18 0.38
CA ALA A 85 1.93 2.08 0.02
C ALA A 85 2.16 1.29 -1.28
N CYS A 86 1.32 0.29 -1.58
CA CYS A 86 1.36 -0.45 -2.83
C CYS A 86 0.83 0.41 -4.00
N ALA A 87 -0.31 1.08 -3.81
CA ALA A 87 -0.91 1.93 -4.84
C ALA A 87 -0.01 3.13 -5.18
N ASP A 88 0.48 3.86 -4.17
CA ASP A 88 1.30 5.06 -4.34
C ASP A 88 2.65 4.77 -5.00
N ALA A 89 3.15 3.53 -4.88
CA ALA A 89 4.36 3.12 -5.58
C ALA A 89 4.22 3.18 -7.10
N ALA A 90 3.01 3.11 -7.66
CA ALA A 90 2.81 3.13 -9.11
C ALA A 90 3.32 4.43 -9.73
N SER A 91 2.98 5.58 -9.15
CA SER A 91 3.45 6.89 -9.64
C SER A 91 4.96 7.04 -9.54
N VAL A 92 5.56 6.56 -8.44
CA VAL A 92 7.02 6.61 -8.25
C VAL A 92 7.73 5.73 -9.27
N LEU A 93 7.21 4.53 -9.53
CA LEU A 93 7.77 3.61 -10.51
C LEU A 93 7.61 4.13 -11.94
N ALA A 94 6.47 4.73 -12.27
CA ALA A 94 6.23 5.34 -13.58
C ALA A 94 7.18 6.48 -13.92
N ILE A 95 7.61 7.25 -12.91
CA ILE A 95 8.59 8.34 -13.11
C ILE A 95 10.02 7.77 -13.26
N LYS A 96 10.33 6.68 -12.56
CA LYS A 96 11.71 6.19 -12.43
C LYS A 96 12.12 5.19 -13.50
N TYR A 97 11.18 4.46 -14.09
CA TYR A 97 11.46 3.33 -14.97
C TYR A 97 10.64 3.43 -16.26
N GLU A 98 11.15 2.79 -17.32
CA GLU A 98 10.42 2.61 -18.57
C GLU A 98 9.09 1.86 -18.34
N PRO A 99 8.06 2.09 -19.17
CA PRO A 99 6.69 1.60 -18.92
C PRO A 99 6.59 0.11 -18.60
N GLY A 100 7.25 -0.75 -19.38
CA GLY A 100 7.22 -2.21 -19.17
C GLY A 100 7.93 -2.64 -17.89
N GLU A 101 9.00 -1.95 -17.51
CA GLU A 101 9.73 -2.21 -16.27
C GLU A 101 8.96 -1.68 -15.05
N ALA A 102 8.34 -0.51 -15.15
CA ALA A 102 7.50 0.05 -14.10
C ALA A 102 6.35 -0.89 -13.74
N LEU A 103 5.65 -1.43 -14.75
CA LEU A 103 4.60 -2.43 -14.57
C LEU A 103 5.15 -3.70 -13.90
N ALA A 104 6.25 -4.25 -14.41
CA ALA A 104 6.87 -5.45 -13.84
C ALA A 104 7.24 -5.29 -12.37
N ARG A 105 7.87 -4.17 -12.01
CA ARG A 105 8.26 -3.85 -10.64
C ARG A 105 7.07 -3.66 -9.72
N TRP A 106 6.01 -3.03 -10.21
CA TRP A 106 4.78 -2.86 -9.44
C TRP A 106 4.10 -4.20 -9.17
N MET A 107 4.07 -5.10 -10.16
CA MET A 107 3.51 -6.45 -9.99
C MET A 107 4.27 -7.24 -8.92
N GLN A 108 5.61 -7.15 -8.87
CA GLN A 108 6.40 -7.76 -7.80
C GLN A 108 6.10 -7.15 -6.43
N ARG A 109 5.89 -5.84 -6.37
CA ARG A 109 5.49 -5.15 -5.13
C ARG A 109 4.10 -5.59 -4.66
N PHE A 110 3.21 -5.86 -5.60
CA PHE A 110 1.89 -6.42 -5.29
C PHE A 110 1.98 -7.86 -4.73
N VAL A 111 2.90 -8.69 -5.23
CA VAL A 111 3.22 -10.00 -4.61
C VAL A 111 3.66 -9.84 -3.16
N ASP A 112 4.56 -8.89 -2.89
CA ASP A 112 5.02 -8.60 -1.53
C ASP A 112 3.88 -8.13 -0.62
N PHE A 113 2.99 -7.28 -1.13
CA PHE A 113 1.78 -6.88 -0.42
C PHE A 113 0.90 -8.08 -0.04
N ILE A 114 0.65 -9.01 -0.98
CA ILE A 114 -0.15 -10.21 -0.71
C ILE A 114 0.54 -11.09 0.35
N ALA A 115 1.86 -11.25 0.28
CA ALA A 115 2.61 -12.02 1.27
C ALA A 115 2.46 -11.43 2.70
N THR A 116 2.50 -10.11 2.84
CA THR A 116 2.31 -9.43 4.13
C THR A 116 0.87 -9.53 4.66
N LYS A 117 -0.13 -9.63 3.77
CA LYS A 117 -1.53 -9.82 4.14
C LYS A 117 -1.79 -11.11 4.91
N ARG A 118 -0.90 -12.11 4.81
CA ARG A 118 -1.08 -13.41 5.51
C ARG A 118 -1.16 -13.25 7.03
N GLY A 119 -0.36 -12.36 7.62
CA GLY A 119 -0.43 -12.08 9.06
C GLY A 119 -1.77 -11.50 9.52
N LEU A 120 -2.57 -10.95 8.59
CA LEU A 120 -3.90 -10.40 8.84
C LEU A 120 -5.03 -11.35 8.39
N ALA A 121 -4.71 -12.50 7.78
CA ALA A 121 -5.70 -13.34 7.11
C ALA A 121 -6.81 -13.81 8.03
N ALA A 122 -6.48 -14.23 9.25
CA ALA A 122 -7.45 -14.68 10.25
C ALA A 122 -8.51 -13.61 10.54
N ALA A 123 -8.09 -12.35 10.77
CA ALA A 123 -9.00 -11.24 10.99
C ALA A 123 -9.83 -10.91 9.74
N LEU A 124 -9.18 -10.80 8.58
CA LEU A 124 -9.83 -10.41 7.33
C LEU A 124 -10.87 -11.43 6.83
N HIS A 125 -10.77 -12.70 7.24
CA HIS A 125 -11.72 -13.77 6.90
C HIS A 125 -12.63 -14.16 8.07
N SER A 126 -12.60 -13.42 9.18
CA SER A 126 -13.43 -13.72 10.38
C SER A 126 -14.92 -13.49 10.18
N GLY A 127 -15.32 -12.74 9.15
CA GLY A 127 -16.70 -12.29 8.97
C GLY A 127 -17.08 -11.09 9.84
N ASP A 128 -16.15 -10.51 10.61
CA ASP A 128 -16.40 -9.34 11.44
C ASP A 128 -16.78 -8.13 10.57
N PRO A 129 -17.92 -7.46 10.85
CA PRO A 129 -18.38 -6.27 10.13
C PRO A 129 -17.34 -5.13 10.06
N ALA A 130 -16.43 -5.05 11.02
CA ALA A 130 -15.37 -4.05 11.03
C ALA A 130 -14.47 -4.12 9.78
N TYR A 131 -14.39 -5.28 9.12
CA TYR A 131 -13.54 -5.48 7.92
C TYR A 131 -14.31 -5.44 6.61
N SER A 132 -15.63 -5.28 6.64
CA SER A 132 -16.51 -5.36 5.46
C SER A 132 -16.17 -4.34 4.35
N ALA A 133 -15.64 -3.18 4.71
CA ALA A 133 -15.26 -2.13 3.76
C ALA A 133 -13.89 -2.36 3.08
N LEU A 134 -13.07 -3.28 3.58
CA LEU A 134 -11.67 -3.44 3.12
C LEU A 134 -11.54 -3.95 1.67
N PRO A 135 -12.38 -4.88 1.17
CA PRO A 135 -12.35 -5.27 -0.25
C PRO A 135 -12.64 -4.09 -1.19
N GLY A 136 -13.63 -3.25 -0.85
CA GLY A 136 -13.93 -2.04 -1.61
C GLY A 136 -12.79 -1.04 -1.59
N TYR A 137 -12.15 -0.83 -0.42
CA TYR A 137 -10.98 0.02 -0.30
C TYR A 137 -9.80 -0.48 -1.15
N PHE A 138 -9.51 -1.77 -1.10
CA PHE A 138 -8.48 -2.42 -1.91
C PHE A 138 -8.68 -2.15 -3.40
N ASN A 139 -9.88 -2.43 -3.94
CA ASN A 139 -10.17 -2.21 -5.35
C ASN A 139 -10.08 -0.73 -5.73
N LYS A 140 -10.62 0.16 -4.89
CA LYS A 140 -10.60 1.60 -5.14
C LYS A 140 -9.18 2.17 -5.25
N ARG A 141 -8.21 1.58 -4.55
CA ARG A 141 -6.82 2.08 -4.54
C ARG A 141 -5.92 1.39 -5.56
N LEU A 142 -6.00 0.07 -5.68
CA LEU A 142 -5.04 -0.70 -6.50
C LEU A 142 -5.44 -0.78 -7.97
N LEU A 143 -6.73 -0.87 -8.30
CA LEU A 143 -7.16 -0.96 -9.69
C LEU A 143 -6.75 0.27 -10.53
N PRO A 144 -6.97 1.52 -10.10
CA PRO A 144 -6.52 2.67 -10.86
C PRO A 144 -4.99 2.75 -10.99
N ALA A 145 -4.25 2.35 -9.94
CA ALA A 145 -2.80 2.33 -9.96
C ALA A 145 -2.25 1.34 -11.00
N LEU A 146 -2.78 0.10 -11.02
CA LEU A 146 -2.42 -0.89 -12.03
C LEU A 146 -2.86 -0.47 -13.42
N LYS A 147 -4.09 0.05 -13.56
CA LYS A 147 -4.63 0.47 -14.85
C LYS A 147 -3.73 1.53 -15.50
N THR A 148 -3.29 2.53 -14.75
CA THR A 148 -2.39 3.57 -15.26
C THR A 148 -1.08 2.98 -15.79
N LEU A 149 -0.45 2.07 -15.05
CA LEU A 149 0.80 1.42 -15.48
C LEU A 149 0.59 0.53 -16.71
N LEU A 150 -0.52 -0.21 -16.74
CA LEU A 150 -0.87 -1.10 -17.85
C LEU A 150 -1.14 -0.30 -19.13
N ASP A 151 -2.00 0.72 -19.05
CA ASP A 151 -2.35 1.59 -20.18
C ASP A 151 -1.09 2.27 -20.76
N THR A 152 -0.19 2.73 -19.88
CA THR A 152 1.08 3.34 -20.30
C THR A 152 1.97 2.33 -21.02
N ALA A 153 2.08 1.09 -20.52
CA ALA A 153 2.89 0.04 -21.12
C ALA A 153 2.29 -0.43 -22.48
N VAL A 154 0.97 -0.51 -22.59
CA VAL A 154 0.26 -0.80 -23.86
C VAL A 154 0.49 0.31 -24.86
N SER A 155 0.33 1.60 -24.46
CA SER A 155 0.55 2.76 -25.33
C SER A 155 1.99 2.85 -25.84
N ALA A 156 2.96 2.40 -25.05
CA ALA A 156 4.35 2.30 -25.45
C ALA A 156 4.66 1.07 -26.34
N GLY A 157 3.67 0.20 -26.63
CA GLY A 157 3.82 -0.99 -27.45
C GLY A 157 4.66 -2.11 -26.82
N VAL A 158 4.92 -2.01 -25.50
CA VAL A 158 5.77 -3.00 -24.78
C VAL A 158 4.96 -4.07 -24.03
N VAL A 159 3.64 -3.93 -24.03
CA VAL A 159 2.68 -4.90 -23.49
C VAL A 159 1.52 -5.03 -24.48
N ARG A 160 1.03 -6.26 -24.65
CA ARG A 160 -0.11 -6.57 -25.54
C ARG A 160 -1.38 -5.84 -25.08
N PRO A 161 -2.23 -5.36 -26.01
CA PRO A 161 -3.53 -4.78 -25.67
C PRO A 161 -4.56 -5.87 -25.28
N GLY A 162 -5.72 -5.45 -24.77
CA GLY A 162 -6.85 -6.34 -24.48
C GLY A 162 -6.76 -7.05 -23.13
N ILE A 163 -5.91 -6.58 -22.21
CA ILE A 163 -5.82 -7.08 -20.84
C ILE A 163 -6.57 -6.13 -19.91
N GLU A 164 -7.54 -6.65 -19.17
CA GLU A 164 -8.21 -5.88 -18.14
C GLU A 164 -7.38 -5.86 -16.84
N ALA A 165 -7.23 -4.68 -16.25
CA ALA A 165 -6.45 -4.51 -15.01
C ALA A 165 -7.01 -5.36 -13.86
N GLU A 166 -8.35 -5.53 -13.80
CA GLU A 166 -8.99 -6.36 -12.78
C GLU A 166 -8.64 -7.83 -12.93
N ASP A 167 -8.64 -8.35 -14.16
CA ASP A 167 -8.28 -9.75 -14.42
C ASP A 167 -6.82 -10.02 -14.11
N LEU A 168 -5.94 -9.07 -14.44
CA LEU A 168 -4.52 -9.15 -14.13
C LEU A 168 -4.28 -9.13 -12.62
N LEU A 169 -4.95 -8.25 -11.87
CA LEU A 169 -4.86 -8.18 -10.42
C LEU A 169 -5.33 -9.50 -9.78
N ARG A 170 -6.44 -10.06 -10.27
CA ARG A 170 -7.00 -11.33 -9.82
C ARG A 170 -6.08 -12.51 -10.13
N ALA A 171 -5.50 -12.56 -11.33
CA ALA A 171 -4.56 -13.60 -11.73
C ALA A 171 -3.34 -13.64 -10.80
N VAL A 172 -2.73 -12.48 -10.51
CA VAL A 172 -1.61 -12.40 -9.58
C VAL A 172 -2.01 -12.82 -8.16
N ALA A 173 -3.17 -12.37 -7.68
CA ALA A 173 -3.67 -12.78 -6.37
C ALA A 173 -3.83 -14.30 -6.29
N THR A 174 -4.39 -14.92 -7.33
CA THR A 174 -4.56 -16.39 -7.41
C THR A 174 -3.22 -17.12 -7.39
N LEU A 175 -2.22 -16.66 -8.15
CA LEU A 175 -0.87 -17.23 -8.15
C LEU A 175 -0.21 -17.17 -6.77
N CYS A 176 -0.56 -16.16 -5.96
CA CYS A 176 -0.03 -16.00 -4.61
C CYS A 176 -0.75 -16.81 -3.53
N HIS A 177 -1.95 -17.35 -3.80
CA HIS A 177 -2.78 -18.07 -2.81
C HIS A 177 -2.73 -19.60 -2.93
N GLY A 178 -2.16 -20.17 -3.99
CA GLY A 178 -2.06 -21.62 -4.20
C GLY A 178 -1.16 -22.32 -3.16
N PRO A 179 -1.18 -23.67 -3.11
CA PRO A 179 -0.36 -24.46 -2.16
C PRO A 179 1.14 -24.11 -2.24
N HIS A 180 1.63 -23.84 -3.44
CA HIS A 180 3.01 -23.40 -3.68
C HIS A 180 3.16 -21.86 -3.69
N GLY A 181 2.09 -21.11 -3.86
CA GLY A 181 2.07 -19.64 -3.78
C GLY A 181 2.32 -19.09 -2.37
N ALA A 182 2.31 -20.00 -1.36
CA ALA A 182 2.76 -19.68 0.00
C ALA A 182 4.26 -19.37 0.06
N GLU A 183 5.05 -19.82 -0.90
CA GLU A 183 6.47 -19.48 -1.00
C GLU A 183 6.65 -18.18 -1.80
N PRO A 184 7.14 -17.09 -1.19
CA PRO A 184 7.31 -15.81 -1.90
C PRO A 184 8.17 -15.92 -3.16
N VAL A 185 9.15 -16.83 -3.17
CA VAL A 185 10.04 -17.05 -4.31
C VAL A 185 9.28 -17.65 -5.51
N TYR A 186 8.39 -18.63 -5.25
CA TYR A 186 7.58 -19.22 -6.29
C TYR A 186 6.60 -18.20 -6.88
N ALA A 187 5.87 -17.47 -6.03
CA ALA A 187 4.93 -16.45 -6.48
C ALA A 187 5.62 -15.38 -7.34
N ARG A 188 6.79 -14.89 -6.92
CA ARG A 188 7.58 -13.93 -7.70
C ARG A 188 7.99 -14.46 -9.06
N ARG A 189 8.42 -15.72 -9.15
CA ARG A 189 8.78 -16.36 -10.43
C ARG A 189 7.58 -16.49 -11.36
N MET A 190 6.43 -16.93 -10.84
CA MET A 190 5.22 -17.08 -11.66
C MET A 190 4.69 -15.74 -12.15
N VAL A 191 4.75 -14.70 -11.32
CA VAL A 191 4.38 -13.35 -11.72
C VAL A 191 5.38 -12.77 -12.73
N ALA A 192 6.68 -13.05 -12.60
CA ALA A 192 7.66 -12.67 -13.62
C ALA A 192 7.33 -13.31 -14.97
N LEU A 193 7.05 -14.63 -14.99
CA LEU A 193 6.64 -15.34 -16.20
C LEU A 193 5.34 -14.77 -16.80
N LEU A 194 4.35 -14.42 -15.96
CA LEU A 194 3.12 -13.77 -16.41
C LEU A 194 3.43 -12.42 -17.08
N VAL A 195 4.28 -11.60 -16.47
CA VAL A 195 4.69 -10.29 -17.02
C VAL A 195 5.44 -10.46 -18.34
N ASP A 196 6.33 -11.44 -18.45
CA ASP A 196 7.01 -11.75 -19.70
C ASP A 196 6.02 -12.17 -20.78
N GLY A 197 5.02 -12.98 -20.46
CA GLY A 197 3.94 -13.35 -21.36
C GLY A 197 3.09 -12.15 -21.85
N LEU A 198 2.96 -11.10 -21.04
CA LEU A 198 2.32 -9.86 -21.45
C LEU A 198 3.18 -9.04 -22.41
N ARG A 199 4.50 -9.08 -22.24
CA ARG A 199 5.49 -8.30 -23.03
C ARG A 199 5.81 -8.94 -24.36
N TYR A 200 6.00 -10.25 -24.39
CA TYR A 200 6.47 -11.01 -25.58
C TYR A 200 5.32 -11.70 -26.32
N GLY A 201 4.13 -11.26 -26.11
CA GLY A 201 2.89 -11.49 -26.78
C GLY A 201 2.74 -12.76 -27.60
N ALA A 202 1.97 -13.72 -27.09
CA ALA A 202 1.33 -14.70 -27.97
C ALA A 202 0.41 -13.94 -28.95
N THR A 203 0.44 -14.31 -30.23
CA THR A 203 -0.42 -13.78 -31.28
C THR A 203 -1.89 -14.23 -31.15
N THR A 204 -2.23 -15.00 -30.12
CA THR A 204 -3.60 -15.47 -29.86
C THR A 204 -4.47 -14.28 -29.44
N PRO A 205 -5.53 -13.96 -30.20
CA PRO A 205 -6.49 -12.94 -29.78
C PRO A 205 -7.09 -13.32 -28.43
N ILE A 206 -7.20 -12.35 -27.52
CA ILE A 206 -8.01 -12.52 -26.31
C ILE A 206 -9.41 -12.09 -26.70
N ASP A 207 -10.37 -13.04 -26.68
CA ASP A 207 -11.77 -12.69 -26.85
C ASP A 207 -12.15 -11.70 -25.73
N PRO A 208 -12.81 -10.58 -26.06
CA PRO A 208 -13.29 -9.66 -25.05
C PRO A 208 -14.27 -10.41 -24.14
N PRO A 209 -14.29 -10.11 -22.83
CA PRO A 209 -15.20 -10.75 -21.90
C PRO A 209 -16.63 -10.57 -22.41
N LYS A 210 -17.34 -11.68 -22.65
CA LYS A 210 -18.76 -11.66 -23.00
C LYS A 210 -19.47 -10.97 -21.84
N ASN A 211 -20.02 -9.80 -22.11
CA ASN A 211 -20.78 -8.99 -21.16
C ASN A 211 -21.91 -9.88 -20.59
N ARG A 212 -21.72 -10.43 -19.39
CA ARG A 212 -22.79 -11.11 -18.66
C ARG A 212 -23.67 -10.05 -18.02
N HIS A 213 -24.51 -9.44 -18.87
CA HIS A 213 -25.72 -8.79 -18.37
C HIS A 213 -26.65 -9.86 -17.82
N ARG A 214 -26.72 -9.99 -16.51
CA ARG A 214 -27.90 -10.41 -15.76
C ARG A 214 -27.90 -9.76 -14.41
#